data_42d61e299c23dfc5cf0bd5cdcc4e6573
#
_entry.id   42d61e299c23dfc5cf0bd5cdcc4e6573
#
_cell.length_a   1.000
_cell.length_b   1.000
_cell.length_c   1.000
_cell.angle_alpha   90.00
_cell.angle_beta   90.00
_cell.angle_gamma   90.00
#
_symmetry.space_group_name_H-M   'P 1'
#
loop_
_entity.id
_entity.type
_entity.pdbx_description
1 polymer ?
#
loop_
_entity_poly.entity_id
_entity_poly.type
_entity_poly.pdbx_seq_one_letter_code
_entity_poly.pdbx_strand_id
1 'polypeptide(L)'
;MNKFLMAGITAGVMAAVSSVATASPLVTANVPLDSRYYSYIDKLEGMGYIKDIPTGTRPYSRLDMAKWIMEAQQVAADKPMPGYLKTYYNEMRADLAEEIAYLQGDSKDYGSNIKLRAVEARLAYSDMQQDSYRYRKGINASWQPLNRNNNGYRYGDGINIIGKAEIAGSLNKDLALSLTPRFSYDKDQHGDASIEEGYVKTHLGVWGIELGKQAVQWGKAPFAMSNNATPQTMLKLNLLEPHTFDNGFLKFLGKANVNVFY
;
A
#
# COMPACT_ATOMS: atom_id res chain seq x y z
N MET A 1 1.75 -28.99 -5.89
CA MET A 1 0.67 -28.39 -6.70
C MET A 1 1.24 -28.08 -8.08
N ASN A 2 0.63 -28.56 -9.15
CA ASN A 2 1.22 -28.57 -10.49
C ASN A 2 1.29 -27.13 -11.05
N LYS A 3 2.48 -26.67 -11.48
CA LYS A 3 2.70 -25.32 -12.05
C LYS A 3 1.76 -25.01 -13.23
N PHE A 4 1.38 -26.03 -14.01
CA PHE A 4 0.42 -25.90 -15.10
C PHE A 4 -1.02 -25.67 -14.63
N LEU A 5 -1.42 -26.20 -13.48
CA LEU A 5 -2.75 -25.97 -12.92
C LEU A 5 -2.90 -24.52 -12.41
N MET A 6 -1.86 -23.98 -11.77
CA MET A 6 -1.84 -22.58 -11.36
C MET A 6 -1.85 -21.62 -12.56
N ALA A 7 -1.04 -21.89 -13.59
CA ALA A 7 -1.05 -21.09 -14.81
C ALA A 7 -2.41 -21.12 -15.51
N GLY A 8 -3.08 -22.29 -15.54
CA GLY A 8 -4.41 -22.44 -16.12
C GLY A 8 -5.51 -21.68 -15.36
N ILE A 9 -5.47 -21.70 -14.02
CA ILE A 9 -6.42 -20.96 -13.18
C ILE A 9 -6.19 -19.45 -13.32
N THR A 10 -4.93 -18.99 -13.31
CA THR A 10 -4.60 -17.58 -13.49
C THR A 10 -5.02 -17.06 -14.85
N ALA A 11 -4.76 -17.83 -15.92
CA ALA A 11 -5.19 -17.48 -17.27
C ALA A 11 -6.73 -17.48 -17.43
N GLY A 12 -7.41 -18.42 -16.78
CA GLY A 12 -8.89 -18.49 -16.80
C GLY A 12 -9.53 -17.31 -16.09
N VAL A 13 -8.99 -16.89 -14.94
CA VAL A 13 -9.49 -15.72 -14.21
C VAL A 13 -9.20 -14.42 -14.98
N MET A 14 -8.01 -14.29 -15.60
CA MET A 14 -7.70 -13.14 -16.44
C MET A 14 -8.64 -13.01 -17.66
N ALA A 15 -8.97 -14.12 -18.31
CA ALA A 15 -9.85 -14.13 -19.48
C ALA A 15 -11.32 -13.77 -19.12
N ALA A 16 -11.80 -14.19 -17.94
CA ALA A 16 -13.17 -13.94 -17.50
C ALA A 16 -13.46 -12.47 -17.16
N VAL A 17 -12.42 -11.69 -16.80
CA VAL A 17 -12.57 -10.30 -16.35
C VAL A 17 -12.26 -9.29 -17.47
N SER A 18 -11.67 -9.71 -18.58
CA SER A 18 -11.20 -8.81 -19.65
C SER A 18 -12.31 -8.17 -20.51
N SER A 19 -13.60 -8.45 -20.25
CA SER A 19 -14.70 -8.05 -21.14
C SER A 19 -15.40 -6.73 -20.78
N VAL A 20 -14.93 -6.00 -19.77
CA VAL A 20 -15.54 -4.73 -19.36
C VAL A 20 -14.70 -3.56 -19.88
N ALA A 21 -15.15 -2.95 -20.98
CA ALA A 21 -14.60 -1.69 -21.46
C ALA A 21 -15.10 -0.55 -20.55
N THR A 22 -14.30 -0.14 -19.60
CA THR A 22 -14.51 1.07 -18.80
C THR A 22 -13.54 2.18 -19.23
N ALA A 23 -13.89 3.42 -18.93
CA ALA A 23 -13.03 4.59 -19.15
C ALA A 23 -11.58 4.31 -18.73
N SER A 24 -10.61 4.90 -19.44
CA SER A 24 -9.18 4.72 -19.14
C SER A 24 -8.93 4.88 -17.64
N PRO A 25 -8.49 3.82 -16.97
CA PRO A 25 -8.30 3.88 -15.52
C PRO A 25 -7.14 4.81 -15.17
N LEU A 26 -7.29 5.58 -14.10
CA LEU A 26 -6.20 6.37 -13.53
C LEU A 26 -5.32 5.47 -12.66
N VAL A 27 -4.01 5.50 -12.94
CA VAL A 27 -3.00 4.82 -12.12
C VAL A 27 -2.32 5.82 -11.20
N THR A 28 -2.36 5.57 -9.89
CA THR A 28 -1.72 6.42 -8.89
C THR A 28 -0.77 5.62 -8.00
N ALA A 29 0.19 6.31 -7.40
CA ALA A 29 1.08 5.69 -6.41
C ALA A 29 0.29 5.11 -5.24
N ASN A 30 0.85 4.10 -4.59
CA ASN A 30 0.28 3.53 -3.38
C ASN A 30 0.59 4.41 -2.17
N VAL A 31 -0.28 4.37 -1.17
CA VAL A 31 -0.03 4.99 0.13
C VAL A 31 0.82 4.05 0.96
N PRO A 32 1.98 4.47 1.49
CA PRO A 32 2.87 3.61 2.29
C PRO A 32 2.16 2.96 3.48
N LEU A 33 2.55 1.72 3.83
CA LEU A 33 1.89 0.96 4.89
C LEU A 33 2.01 1.58 6.28
N ASP A 34 3.04 2.40 6.52
CA ASP A 34 3.26 3.15 7.77
C ASP A 34 2.49 4.47 7.84
N SER A 35 1.75 4.83 6.77
CA SER A 35 0.93 6.03 6.74
C SER A 35 -0.21 5.96 7.76
N ARG A 36 -0.41 7.07 8.49
CA ARG A 36 -1.55 7.26 9.40
C ARG A 36 -2.91 7.19 8.71
N TYR A 37 -2.97 7.33 7.38
CA TYR A 37 -4.21 7.27 6.61
C TYR A 37 -4.93 5.92 6.74
N TYR A 38 -4.19 4.82 6.93
CA TYR A 38 -4.81 3.52 7.21
C TYR A 38 -5.65 3.54 8.48
N SER A 39 -5.14 4.18 9.55
CA SER A 39 -5.92 4.32 10.79
C SER A 39 -7.09 5.27 10.65
N TYR A 40 -7.01 6.25 9.76
CA TYR A 40 -8.09 7.20 9.49
C TYR A 40 -9.22 6.54 8.72
N ILE A 41 -8.92 5.80 7.65
CA ILE A 41 -9.95 5.07 6.88
C ILE A 41 -10.56 3.94 7.70
N ASP A 42 -9.78 3.20 8.50
CA ASP A 42 -10.30 2.16 9.39
C ASP A 42 -11.30 2.75 10.41
N LYS A 43 -11.07 3.96 10.92
CA LYS A 43 -12.02 4.67 11.80
C LYS A 43 -13.25 5.19 11.06
N LEU A 44 -13.08 5.75 9.85
CA LEU A 44 -14.20 6.20 9.02
C LEU A 44 -15.09 5.01 8.63
N GLU A 45 -14.50 3.85 8.29
CA GLU A 45 -15.21 2.59 8.04
C GLU A 45 -15.97 2.14 9.30
N GLY A 46 -15.27 2.02 10.43
CA GLY A 46 -15.86 1.58 11.69
C GLY A 46 -16.99 2.47 12.20
N MET A 47 -17.00 3.74 11.82
CA MET A 47 -18.07 4.70 12.13
C MET A 47 -19.12 4.79 11.01
N GLY A 48 -18.99 3.98 9.94
CA GLY A 48 -19.97 3.86 8.85
C GLY A 48 -20.02 5.06 7.90
N TYR A 49 -18.91 5.79 7.73
CA TYR A 49 -18.77 6.82 6.69
C TYR A 49 -18.22 6.28 5.39
N ILE A 50 -17.55 5.13 5.44
CA ILE A 50 -17.01 4.38 4.31
C ILE A 50 -17.56 2.96 4.41
N LYS A 51 -17.86 2.34 3.27
CA LYS A 51 -18.31 0.96 3.19
C LYS A 51 -17.35 0.15 2.32
N ASP A 52 -17.33 -1.14 2.53
CA ASP A 52 -16.72 -2.13 1.64
C ASP A 52 -15.23 -1.88 1.31
N ILE A 53 -14.41 -1.49 2.29
CA ILE A 53 -12.97 -1.42 2.11
C ILE A 53 -12.42 -2.84 1.90
N PRO A 54 -11.74 -3.13 0.78
CA PRO A 54 -11.12 -4.43 0.57
C PRO A 54 -10.07 -4.73 1.64
N THR A 55 -10.26 -5.79 2.41
CA THR A 55 -9.37 -6.11 3.54
C THR A 55 -8.29 -7.12 3.19
N GLY A 56 -8.31 -7.64 1.95
CA GLY A 56 -7.44 -8.74 1.54
C GLY A 56 -5.98 -8.38 1.35
N THR A 57 -5.70 -7.17 0.87
CA THR A 57 -4.33 -6.76 0.53
C THR A 57 -4.15 -5.26 0.68
N ARG A 58 -3.05 -4.84 1.30
CA ARG A 58 -2.53 -3.46 1.32
C ARG A 58 -1.14 -3.46 0.67
N PRO A 59 -0.63 -2.36 0.12
CA PRO A 59 -1.11 -0.99 0.19
C PRO A 59 -2.29 -0.71 -0.77
N TYR A 60 -3.08 0.32 -0.43
CA TYR A 60 -4.09 0.90 -1.30
C TYR A 60 -3.50 2.03 -2.13
N SER A 61 -4.06 2.27 -3.32
CA SER A 61 -3.66 3.40 -4.13
C SER A 61 -4.23 4.72 -3.57
N ARG A 62 -3.61 5.83 -3.92
CA ARG A 62 -4.14 7.17 -3.59
C ARG A 62 -5.53 7.38 -4.19
N LEU A 63 -5.77 6.83 -5.40
CA LEU A 63 -7.08 6.87 -6.04
C LEU A 63 -8.15 6.15 -5.23
N ASP A 64 -7.84 4.95 -4.69
CA ASP A 64 -8.79 4.22 -3.84
C ASP A 64 -9.13 5.03 -2.59
N MET A 65 -8.13 5.61 -1.93
CA MET A 65 -8.34 6.46 -0.77
C MET A 65 -9.16 7.71 -1.11
N ALA A 66 -8.95 8.32 -2.28
CA ALA A 66 -9.74 9.45 -2.75
C ALA A 66 -11.21 9.08 -2.96
N LYS A 67 -11.50 7.91 -3.57
CA LYS A 67 -12.87 7.38 -3.71
C LYS A 67 -13.57 7.25 -2.36
N TRP A 68 -12.87 6.69 -1.35
CA TRP A 68 -13.44 6.54 0.00
C TRP A 68 -13.67 7.87 0.71
N ILE A 69 -12.79 8.85 0.52
CA ILE A 69 -12.98 10.19 1.07
C ILE A 69 -14.19 10.89 0.42
N MET A 70 -14.42 10.69 -0.87
CA MET A 70 -15.61 11.20 -1.54
C MET A 70 -16.89 10.51 -1.04
N GLU A 71 -16.86 9.18 -0.83
CA GLU A 71 -17.97 8.45 -0.20
C GLU A 71 -18.26 8.98 1.21
N ALA A 72 -17.22 9.17 2.03
CA ALA A 72 -17.36 9.71 3.37
C ALA A 72 -17.98 11.11 3.36
N GLN A 73 -17.69 11.95 2.35
CA GLN A 73 -18.32 13.24 2.16
C GLN A 73 -19.83 13.15 1.90
N GLN A 74 -20.23 12.19 1.06
CA GLN A 74 -21.65 11.98 0.75
C GLN A 74 -22.42 11.54 1.99
N VAL A 75 -21.87 10.57 2.75
CA VAL A 75 -22.52 10.10 3.98
C VAL A 75 -22.55 11.19 5.06
N ALA A 76 -21.54 12.06 5.10
CA ALA A 76 -21.49 13.17 6.07
C ALA A 76 -22.54 14.26 5.83
N ALA A 77 -23.19 14.29 4.67
CA ALA A 77 -24.31 15.19 4.42
C ALA A 77 -25.52 14.87 5.32
N ASP A 78 -25.78 13.57 5.54
CA ASP A 78 -26.91 13.10 6.35
C ASP A 78 -26.49 12.75 7.79
N LYS A 79 -25.19 12.47 8.01
CA LYS A 79 -24.63 12.04 9.29
C LYS A 79 -23.44 12.92 9.67
N PRO A 80 -23.60 13.94 10.51
CA PRO A 80 -22.52 14.85 10.89
C PRO A 80 -21.33 14.12 11.49
N MET A 81 -20.10 14.42 11.02
CA MET A 81 -18.88 13.84 11.55
C MET A 81 -18.49 14.45 12.90
N PRO A 82 -18.08 13.61 13.89
CA PRO A 82 -17.40 14.08 15.09
C PRO A 82 -16.14 14.89 14.75
N GLY A 83 -15.78 15.86 15.60
CA GLY A 83 -14.69 16.80 15.32
C GLY A 83 -13.35 16.12 14.98
N TYR A 84 -12.97 15.07 15.71
CA TYR A 84 -11.72 14.34 15.45
C TYR A 84 -11.72 13.61 14.09
N LEU A 85 -12.86 13.02 13.67
CA LEU A 85 -12.99 12.39 12.35
C LEU A 85 -12.97 13.43 11.23
N LYS A 86 -13.59 14.60 11.48
CA LYS A 86 -13.55 15.71 10.53
C LYS A 86 -12.12 16.21 10.28
N THR A 87 -11.27 16.21 11.32
CA THR A 87 -9.85 16.52 11.18
C THR A 87 -9.14 15.52 10.26
N TYR A 88 -9.33 14.22 10.47
CA TYR A 88 -8.75 13.16 9.63
C TYR A 88 -9.23 13.25 8.19
N TYR A 89 -10.53 13.41 8.02
CA TYR A 89 -11.15 13.60 6.71
C TYR A 89 -10.57 14.80 5.96
N ASN A 90 -10.49 15.97 6.62
CA ASN A 90 -9.96 17.19 5.99
C ASN A 90 -8.50 17.07 5.59
N GLU A 91 -7.69 16.42 6.42
CA GLU A 91 -6.29 16.16 6.12
C GLU A 91 -6.13 15.28 4.89
N MET A 92 -6.83 14.14 4.85
CA MET A 92 -6.78 13.24 3.69
C MET A 92 -7.33 13.92 2.44
N ARG A 93 -8.43 14.67 2.55
CA ARG A 93 -9.02 15.40 1.42
C ARG A 93 -8.07 16.44 0.84
N ALA A 94 -7.31 17.13 1.68
CA ALA A 94 -6.32 18.11 1.23
C ALA A 94 -5.14 17.46 0.48
N ASP A 95 -4.62 16.34 1.01
CA ASP A 95 -3.51 15.63 0.35
C ASP A 95 -3.95 14.90 -0.93
N LEU A 96 -5.20 14.42 -1.00
CA LEU A 96 -5.76 13.69 -2.14
C LEU A 96 -6.53 14.61 -3.11
N ALA A 97 -6.33 15.93 -3.03
CA ALA A 97 -7.11 16.90 -3.81
C ALA A 97 -6.99 16.70 -5.33
N GLU A 98 -5.81 16.29 -5.81
CA GLU A 98 -5.56 16.05 -7.23
C GLU A 98 -6.38 14.84 -7.75
N GLU A 99 -6.39 13.74 -6.99
CA GLU A 99 -7.15 12.54 -7.31
C GLU A 99 -8.67 12.81 -7.22
N ILE A 100 -9.10 13.59 -6.23
CA ILE A 100 -10.50 13.98 -6.06
C ILE A 100 -10.97 14.86 -7.23
N ALA A 101 -10.19 15.86 -7.64
CA ALA A 101 -10.51 16.73 -8.78
C ALA A 101 -10.65 15.93 -10.08
N TYR A 102 -9.76 14.95 -10.30
CA TYR A 102 -9.88 14.04 -11.44
C TYR A 102 -11.18 13.22 -11.40
N LEU A 103 -11.52 12.65 -10.25
CA LEU A 103 -12.74 11.86 -10.07
C LEU A 103 -14.02 12.69 -10.23
N GLN A 104 -13.99 13.97 -9.92
CA GLN A 104 -15.10 14.91 -10.09
C GLN A 104 -15.23 15.41 -11.53
N GLY A 105 -14.24 15.11 -12.38
CA GLY A 105 -14.21 15.59 -13.77
C GLY A 105 -13.75 17.03 -13.93
N ASP A 106 -13.23 17.64 -12.87
CA ASP A 106 -12.71 19.00 -12.89
C ASP A 106 -11.36 19.11 -13.62
N SER A 107 -10.67 17.97 -13.75
CA SER A 107 -9.43 17.86 -14.51
C SER A 107 -9.54 16.74 -15.55
N LYS A 108 -9.48 17.08 -16.84
CA LYS A 108 -9.46 16.09 -17.92
C LYS A 108 -8.08 15.44 -18.10
N ASP A 109 -7.03 16.16 -17.69
CA ASP A 109 -5.65 15.71 -17.82
C ASP A 109 -5.04 15.54 -16.43
N TYR A 110 -4.80 14.27 -16.05
CA TYR A 110 -4.00 13.96 -14.89
C TYR A 110 -2.53 14.03 -15.29
N GLY A 111 -1.91 15.18 -15.01
CA GLY A 111 -0.53 15.47 -15.35
C GLY A 111 0.49 14.85 -14.38
N SER A 112 1.75 15.18 -14.58
CA SER A 112 2.81 14.77 -13.66
C SER A 112 2.65 15.45 -12.30
N ASN A 113 2.61 14.64 -11.24
CA ASN A 113 2.52 15.10 -9.86
C ASN A 113 3.55 14.43 -8.93
N ILE A 114 4.67 13.97 -9.52
CA ILE A 114 5.77 13.40 -8.75
C ILE A 114 6.35 14.48 -7.84
N LYS A 115 6.37 14.22 -6.54
CA LYS A 115 6.89 15.14 -5.52
C LYS A 115 7.48 14.41 -4.34
N LEU A 116 8.26 15.12 -3.56
CA LEU A 116 8.68 14.69 -2.24
C LEU A 116 7.44 14.66 -1.33
N ARG A 117 7.01 13.48 -0.91
CA ARG A 117 5.81 13.25 -0.10
C ARG A 117 6.11 13.31 1.39
N ALA A 118 7.22 12.69 1.78
CA ALA A 118 7.62 12.63 3.17
C ALA A 118 9.14 12.62 3.32
N VAL A 119 9.61 13.13 4.45
CA VAL A 119 10.98 12.96 4.94
C VAL A 119 10.87 12.44 6.36
N GLU A 120 11.57 11.35 6.64
CA GLU A 120 11.68 10.79 7.99
C GLU A 120 13.13 10.91 8.46
N ALA A 121 13.31 11.37 9.69
CA ALA A 121 14.57 11.27 10.42
C ALA A 121 14.27 10.58 11.75
N ARG A 122 14.98 9.49 12.02
CA ARG A 122 14.82 8.71 13.25
C ARG A 122 16.16 8.61 13.96
N LEU A 123 16.17 8.91 15.25
CA LEU A 123 17.25 8.66 16.16
C LEU A 123 16.79 7.63 17.19
N ALA A 124 17.53 6.55 17.33
CA ALA A 124 17.26 5.54 18.33
C ALA A 124 18.54 5.19 19.08
N TYR A 125 18.43 4.94 20.38
CA TYR A 125 19.52 4.41 21.20
C TYR A 125 19.14 3.02 21.68
N SER A 126 20.02 2.06 21.47
CA SER A 126 19.86 0.67 21.88
C SER A 126 21.07 0.27 22.73
N ASP A 127 20.85 -0.04 23.99
CA ASP A 127 21.85 -0.61 24.90
C ASP A 127 21.58 -2.11 25.09
N MET A 128 21.63 -2.82 23.98
CA MET A 128 21.37 -4.25 23.96
C MET A 128 22.55 -4.98 23.34
N GLN A 129 23.24 -5.78 24.15
CA GLN A 129 24.12 -6.79 23.59
C GLN A 129 23.30 -7.67 22.66
N GLN A 130 23.81 -7.86 21.45
CA GLN A 130 23.19 -8.78 20.48
C GLN A 130 23.32 -10.23 20.99
N ASP A 131 22.47 -10.61 21.93
CA ASP A 131 22.33 -12.01 22.27
C ASP A 131 21.66 -12.72 21.09
N SER A 132 22.51 -13.42 20.31
CA SER A 132 22.05 -14.33 19.28
C SER A 132 21.33 -15.50 19.94
N TYR A 133 20.02 -15.40 20.08
CA TYR A 133 19.20 -16.49 20.57
C TYR A 133 19.18 -17.60 19.50
N ARG A 134 19.82 -18.73 19.75
CA ARG A 134 19.70 -19.93 18.95
C ARG A 134 18.36 -20.57 19.20
N TYR A 135 17.35 -20.16 18.44
CA TYR A 135 16.06 -20.82 18.42
C TYR A 135 16.08 -21.94 17.38
N ARG A 136 16.35 -23.16 17.76
CA ARG A 136 16.61 -24.37 16.92
C ARG A 136 17.96 -24.39 16.21
N LYS A 137 18.50 -25.61 16.06
CA LYS A 137 19.74 -25.90 15.34
C LYS A 137 19.72 -25.30 13.94
N GLY A 138 20.51 -24.26 13.69
CA GLY A 138 20.68 -23.63 12.37
C GLY A 138 19.91 -22.32 12.14
N ILE A 139 19.09 -21.83 13.07
CA ILE A 139 18.41 -20.52 12.95
C ILE A 139 18.97 -19.57 14.01
N ASN A 140 19.73 -18.57 13.56
CA ASN A 140 20.12 -17.46 14.41
C ASN A 140 19.01 -16.40 14.37
N ALA A 141 18.22 -16.30 15.42
CA ALA A 141 17.27 -15.22 15.60
C ALA A 141 17.87 -14.23 16.62
N SER A 142 18.02 -13.00 16.26
CA SER A 142 18.28 -11.93 17.20
C SER A 142 16.95 -11.30 17.61
N TRP A 143 16.69 -11.25 18.91
CA TRP A 143 15.52 -10.60 19.43
C TRP A 143 15.87 -9.16 19.79
N GLN A 144 15.14 -8.20 19.22
CA GLN A 144 15.29 -6.78 19.52
C GLN A 144 13.92 -6.18 19.82
N PRO A 145 13.66 -5.74 21.07
CA PRO A 145 12.36 -5.18 21.44
C PRO A 145 12.03 -3.88 20.72
N LEU A 146 13.03 -3.15 20.21
CA LEU A 146 12.85 -1.92 19.44
C LEU A 146 12.59 -2.16 17.94
N ASN A 147 12.61 -3.40 17.49
CA ASN A 147 12.50 -3.76 16.08
C ASN A 147 11.09 -3.61 15.50
N ARG A 148 10.19 -3.00 16.24
CA ARG A 148 8.80 -2.81 15.86
C ARG A 148 8.71 -1.69 14.83
N ASN A 149 8.11 -1.99 13.66
CA ASN A 149 7.89 -1.04 12.57
C ASN A 149 9.18 -0.44 11.97
N ASN A 150 10.20 -1.25 11.78
CA ASN A 150 11.44 -0.87 11.11
C ASN A 150 11.66 -1.63 9.79
N ASN A 151 10.60 -2.11 9.15
CA ASN A 151 10.63 -2.86 7.88
C ASN A 151 11.67 -3.98 7.89
N GLY A 152 11.77 -4.72 9.01
CA GLY A 152 12.69 -5.84 9.19
C GLY A 152 14.16 -5.47 9.38
N TYR A 153 14.52 -4.21 9.32
CA TYR A 153 15.89 -3.76 9.60
C TYR A 153 16.18 -3.81 11.11
N ARG A 154 17.41 -4.14 11.42
CA ARG A 154 17.88 -4.21 12.82
C ARG A 154 18.40 -2.85 13.28
N TYR A 155 18.32 -2.62 14.58
CA TYR A 155 19.11 -1.58 15.24
C TYR A 155 20.43 -2.19 15.71
N GLY A 156 21.54 -1.47 15.51
CA GLY A 156 22.84 -1.79 16.11
C GLY A 156 22.91 -1.35 17.56
N ASP A 157 23.99 -1.72 18.24
CA ASP A 157 24.28 -1.24 19.60
C ASP A 157 24.58 0.27 19.58
N GLY A 158 24.16 0.98 20.63
CA GLY A 158 24.37 2.42 20.78
C GLY A 158 23.41 3.28 19.94
N ILE A 159 23.96 4.31 19.31
CA ILE A 159 23.19 5.28 18.53
C ILE A 159 22.93 4.75 17.12
N ASN A 160 21.66 4.82 16.73
CA ASN A 160 21.19 4.50 15.39
C ASN A 160 20.56 5.74 14.76
N ILE A 161 20.98 6.10 13.57
CA ILE A 161 20.45 7.22 12.78
C ILE A 161 19.85 6.66 11.51
N ILE A 162 18.60 7.00 11.21
CA ILE A 162 17.91 6.58 9.99
C ILE A 162 17.32 7.81 9.34
N GLY A 163 17.58 7.98 8.05
CA GLY A 163 16.97 8.99 7.21
C GLY A 163 16.28 8.34 6.02
N LYS A 164 15.06 8.77 5.69
CA LYS A 164 14.32 8.34 4.51
C LYS A 164 13.66 9.53 3.83
N ALA A 165 13.47 9.43 2.52
CA ALA A 165 12.73 10.41 1.75
C ALA A 165 11.82 9.66 0.77
N GLU A 166 10.52 9.89 0.85
CA GLU A 166 9.54 9.31 -0.07
C GLU A 166 9.31 10.27 -1.25
N ILE A 167 9.63 9.83 -2.45
CA ILE A 167 9.36 10.52 -3.71
C ILE A 167 8.35 9.67 -4.47
N ALA A 168 7.11 10.17 -4.62
CA ALA A 168 6.06 9.39 -5.26
C ALA A 168 5.07 10.28 -6.00
N GLY A 169 4.43 9.70 -7.01
CA GLY A 169 3.38 10.33 -7.79
C GLY A 169 3.17 9.64 -9.12
N SER A 170 2.32 10.24 -9.94
CA SER A 170 2.06 9.79 -11.30
C SER A 170 2.83 10.66 -12.28
N LEU A 171 3.37 10.05 -13.32
CA LEU A 171 3.97 10.78 -14.46
C LEU A 171 2.87 11.25 -15.42
N ASN A 172 1.84 10.44 -15.55
CA ASN A 172 0.60 10.70 -16.28
C ASN A 172 -0.50 9.77 -15.73
N LYS A 173 -1.68 9.74 -16.37
CA LYS A 173 -2.79 8.87 -15.95
C LYS A 173 -2.49 7.37 -15.99
N ASP A 174 -1.52 6.93 -16.79
CA ASP A 174 -1.24 5.52 -17.05
C ASP A 174 0.02 5.01 -16.32
N LEU A 175 0.83 5.92 -15.74
CA LEU A 175 2.11 5.57 -15.15
C LEU A 175 2.33 6.30 -13.83
N ALA A 176 2.54 5.55 -12.77
CA ALA A 176 2.92 6.05 -11.46
C ALA A 176 4.21 5.38 -10.98
N LEU A 177 4.91 6.05 -10.08
CA LEU A 177 6.14 5.53 -9.48
C LEU A 177 6.27 5.96 -8.02
N SER A 178 7.07 5.21 -7.28
CA SER A 178 7.54 5.57 -5.95
C SER A 178 8.99 5.17 -5.80
N LEU A 179 9.75 5.99 -5.08
CA LEU A 179 11.13 5.74 -4.70
C LEU A 179 11.37 6.26 -3.28
N THR A 180 11.79 5.35 -2.39
CA THR A 180 12.12 5.69 -1.00
C THR A 180 13.59 5.31 -0.72
N PRO A 181 14.55 6.19 -1.02
CA PRO A 181 15.92 6.03 -0.56
C PRO A 181 15.95 6.07 0.98
N ARG A 182 16.78 5.19 1.54
CA ARG A 182 17.05 5.06 2.95
C ARG A 182 18.54 5.17 3.20
N PHE A 183 18.89 5.99 4.16
CA PHE A 183 20.22 6.05 4.76
C PHE A 183 20.13 5.57 6.21
N SER A 184 21.06 4.77 6.66
CA SER A 184 21.18 4.38 8.05
C SER A 184 22.62 4.36 8.51
N TYR A 185 22.84 4.67 9.79
CA TYR A 185 24.11 4.59 10.45
C TYR A 185 23.94 3.99 11.85
N ASP A 186 24.76 3.03 12.17
CA ASP A 186 24.93 2.49 13.49
C ASP A 186 26.41 2.10 13.74
N LYS A 187 26.75 1.79 14.99
CA LYS A 187 28.12 1.46 15.38
C LYS A 187 28.62 0.15 14.79
N ASP A 188 27.69 -0.81 14.54
CA ASP A 188 28.06 -2.17 14.13
C ASP A 188 28.21 -2.29 12.62
N GLN A 189 27.30 -1.65 11.87
CA GLN A 189 27.25 -1.73 10.41
C GLN A 189 27.82 -0.49 9.72
N HIS A 190 28.15 0.56 10.49
CA HIS A 190 28.53 1.87 9.96
C HIS A 190 27.44 2.48 9.07
N GLY A 191 27.84 3.24 8.04
CA GLY A 191 26.89 3.85 7.12
C GLY A 191 26.41 2.87 6.05
N ASP A 192 25.10 2.81 5.83
CA ASP A 192 24.46 2.08 4.72
C ASP A 192 23.50 2.98 3.98
N ALA A 193 23.49 2.87 2.65
CA ALA A 193 22.56 3.58 1.77
C ALA A 193 21.88 2.54 0.87
N SER A 194 20.55 2.52 0.92
CA SER A 194 19.76 1.53 0.20
C SER A 194 18.45 2.13 -0.33
N ILE A 195 17.80 1.39 -1.22
CA ILE A 195 16.41 1.69 -1.61
C ILE A 195 15.52 0.81 -0.73
N GLU A 196 14.74 1.46 0.16
CA GLU A 196 13.77 0.76 0.99
C GLU A 196 12.59 0.28 0.14
N GLU A 197 11.98 1.20 -0.60
CA GLU A 197 10.94 0.88 -1.58
C GLU A 197 11.24 1.58 -2.91
N GLY A 198 10.92 0.91 -4.01
CA GLY A 198 11.05 1.48 -5.34
C GLY A 198 10.28 0.64 -6.34
N TYR A 199 9.20 1.18 -6.91
CA TYR A 199 8.34 0.48 -7.85
C TYR A 199 7.79 1.42 -8.93
N VAL A 200 7.40 0.81 -10.02
CA VAL A 200 6.65 1.42 -11.11
C VAL A 200 5.31 0.72 -11.23
N LYS A 201 4.26 1.50 -11.46
CA LYS A 201 2.90 1.02 -11.61
C LYS A 201 2.30 1.54 -12.92
N THR A 202 1.69 0.63 -13.67
CA THR A 202 1.01 0.92 -14.93
C THR A 202 -0.23 0.04 -15.07
N HIS A 203 -0.89 0.04 -16.22
CA HIS A 203 -2.02 -0.83 -16.46
C HIS A 203 -2.05 -1.38 -17.89
N LEU A 204 -2.76 -2.49 -18.05
CA LEU A 204 -3.15 -3.05 -19.32
C LEU A 204 -4.64 -3.37 -19.27
N GLY A 205 -5.45 -2.51 -19.89
CA GLY A 205 -6.91 -2.57 -19.76
C GLY A 205 -7.34 -2.40 -18.29
N VAL A 206 -8.06 -3.36 -17.76
CA VAL A 206 -8.54 -3.38 -16.36
C VAL A 206 -7.51 -3.90 -15.35
N TRP A 207 -6.38 -4.40 -15.83
CA TRP A 207 -5.33 -4.97 -14.99
C TRP A 207 -4.28 -3.92 -14.66
N GLY A 208 -4.07 -3.68 -13.36
CA GLY A 208 -2.91 -2.95 -12.86
C GLY A 208 -1.69 -3.86 -12.81
N ILE A 209 -0.54 -3.32 -13.15
CA ILE A 209 0.76 -3.97 -13.15
C ILE A 209 1.69 -3.15 -12.26
N GLU A 210 2.21 -3.75 -11.22
CA GLU A 210 3.20 -3.13 -10.32
C GLU A 210 4.48 -3.97 -10.34
N LEU A 211 5.62 -3.34 -10.62
CA LEU A 211 6.92 -3.98 -10.67
C LEU A 211 7.91 -3.22 -9.79
N GLY A 212 8.53 -3.89 -8.87
CA GLY A 212 9.57 -3.33 -8.04
C GLY A 212 9.54 -3.81 -6.59
N LYS A 213 10.26 -3.10 -5.73
CA LYS A 213 10.39 -3.40 -4.31
C LYS A 213 9.38 -2.60 -3.51
N GLN A 214 8.47 -3.27 -2.81
CA GLN A 214 7.46 -2.62 -1.97
C GLN A 214 7.06 -3.47 -0.77
N ALA A 215 6.60 -2.80 0.28
CA ALA A 215 5.98 -3.46 1.42
C ALA A 215 4.55 -3.86 1.08
N VAL A 216 4.14 -5.05 1.48
CA VAL A 216 2.79 -5.59 1.26
C VAL A 216 2.27 -6.19 2.56
N GLN A 217 1.00 -6.01 2.83
CA GLN A 217 0.29 -6.66 3.93
C GLN A 217 -0.85 -7.50 3.38
N TRP A 218 -0.94 -8.77 3.81
CA TRP A 218 -2.01 -9.68 3.44
C TRP A 218 -2.97 -9.90 4.61
N GLY A 219 -4.21 -9.49 4.40
CA GLY A 219 -5.27 -9.56 5.43
C GLY A 219 -5.17 -8.48 6.50
N LYS A 220 -6.17 -8.43 7.38
CA LYS A 220 -6.20 -7.50 8.53
C LYS A 220 -5.23 -7.93 9.64
N ALA A 221 -4.88 -9.21 9.71
CA ALA A 221 -3.99 -9.76 10.73
C ALA A 221 -2.67 -10.27 10.11
N PRO A 222 -1.53 -10.07 10.77
CA PRO A 222 -0.20 -10.38 10.22
C PRO A 222 0.15 -11.88 10.34
N PHE A 223 -0.81 -12.79 10.06
CA PHE A 223 -0.58 -14.22 10.18
C PHE A 223 0.24 -14.80 9.02
N ALA A 224 0.04 -14.29 7.81
CA ALA A 224 0.74 -14.78 6.63
C ALA A 224 2.05 -14.02 6.37
N MET A 225 2.08 -12.74 6.71
CA MET A 225 3.24 -11.87 6.57
C MET A 225 3.31 -10.89 7.74
N SER A 226 4.48 -10.70 8.31
CA SER A 226 4.69 -9.72 9.38
C SER A 226 4.49 -8.30 8.84
N ASN A 227 3.82 -7.45 9.61
CA ASN A 227 3.76 -6.01 9.31
C ASN A 227 5.13 -5.32 9.37
N ASN A 228 6.14 -6.01 9.89
CA ASN A 228 7.53 -5.57 9.95
C ASN A 228 8.41 -6.34 8.96
N ALA A 229 7.85 -6.94 7.91
CA ALA A 229 8.63 -7.60 6.88
C ALA A 229 9.38 -6.57 6.02
N THR A 230 10.60 -6.91 5.63
CA THR A 230 11.36 -6.11 4.66
C THR A 230 10.59 -6.04 3.34
N PRO A 231 10.48 -4.87 2.71
CA PRO A 231 9.89 -4.73 1.39
C PRO A 231 10.50 -5.71 0.40
N GLN A 232 9.66 -6.38 -0.39
CA GLN A 232 10.06 -7.44 -1.31
C GLN A 232 10.00 -6.97 -2.75
N THR A 233 10.94 -7.43 -3.59
CA THR A 233 10.87 -7.22 -5.03
C THR A 233 9.86 -8.20 -5.62
N MET A 234 8.88 -7.68 -6.33
CA MET A 234 7.80 -8.49 -6.87
C MET A 234 7.23 -7.91 -8.16
N LEU A 235 6.57 -8.75 -8.93
CA LEU A 235 5.59 -8.39 -9.94
C LEU A 235 4.21 -8.64 -9.33
N LYS A 236 3.39 -7.58 -9.24
CA LYS A 236 2.01 -7.69 -8.79
C LYS A 236 1.07 -7.37 -9.95
N LEU A 237 0.09 -8.22 -10.15
CA LEU A 237 -1.04 -7.99 -11.06
C LEU A 237 -2.30 -7.87 -10.21
N ASN A 238 -3.06 -6.81 -10.39
CA ASN A 238 -4.31 -6.62 -9.65
C ASN A 238 -5.39 -6.06 -10.56
N LEU A 239 -6.66 -6.27 -10.19
CA LEU A 239 -7.74 -5.50 -10.79
C LEU A 239 -7.68 -4.07 -10.29
N LEU A 240 -7.74 -3.10 -11.21
CA LEU A 240 -7.78 -1.66 -10.86
C LEU A 240 -9.08 -1.30 -10.14
N GLU A 241 -10.16 -2.01 -10.46
CA GLU A 241 -11.45 -1.92 -9.77
C GLU A 241 -11.97 -3.32 -9.46
N PRO A 242 -12.63 -3.52 -8.30
CA PRO A 242 -13.26 -4.80 -8.00
C PRO A 242 -14.28 -5.15 -9.06
N HIS A 243 -14.24 -6.39 -9.56
CA HIS A 243 -15.22 -6.90 -10.49
C HIS A 243 -16.49 -7.33 -9.78
N THR A 244 -17.65 -6.89 -10.26
CA THR A 244 -18.95 -7.27 -9.72
C THR A 244 -19.56 -8.37 -10.59
N PHE A 245 -19.87 -9.50 -9.97
CA PHE A 245 -20.56 -10.61 -10.64
C PHE A 245 -22.07 -10.44 -10.48
N ASP A 246 -22.70 -9.75 -11.44
CA ASP A 246 -24.15 -9.46 -11.37
C ASP A 246 -25.01 -10.60 -11.90
N ASN A 247 -24.44 -11.48 -12.73
CA ASN A 247 -25.17 -12.54 -13.46
C ASN A 247 -24.48 -13.90 -13.37
N GLY A 248 -25.27 -14.96 -13.57
CA GLY A 248 -24.79 -16.32 -13.68
C GLY A 248 -24.43 -16.99 -12.35
N PHE A 249 -23.74 -18.14 -12.47
CA PHE A 249 -23.34 -18.96 -11.33
C PHE A 249 -22.45 -18.22 -10.32
N LEU A 250 -21.63 -17.26 -10.79
CA LEU A 250 -20.69 -16.54 -9.93
C LEU A 250 -21.32 -15.36 -9.17
N LYS A 251 -22.62 -15.09 -9.35
CA LYS A 251 -23.33 -14.01 -8.63
C LYS A 251 -23.19 -14.10 -7.10
N PHE A 252 -23.04 -15.31 -6.57
CA PHE A 252 -22.84 -15.52 -5.12
C PHE A 252 -21.54 -14.93 -4.58
N LEU A 253 -20.54 -14.66 -5.43
CA LEU A 253 -19.28 -14.01 -5.04
C LEU A 253 -19.44 -12.50 -4.82
N GLY A 254 -20.51 -11.88 -5.37
CA GLY A 254 -20.71 -10.44 -5.27
C GLY A 254 -19.59 -9.66 -5.93
N LYS A 255 -18.86 -8.84 -5.17
CA LYS A 255 -17.67 -8.12 -5.63
C LYS A 255 -16.40 -8.92 -5.31
N ALA A 256 -15.52 -9.07 -6.29
CA ALA A 256 -14.22 -9.71 -6.12
C ALA A 256 -13.08 -8.78 -6.55
N ASN A 257 -12.04 -8.73 -5.74
CA ASN A 257 -10.76 -8.14 -6.11
C ASN A 257 -9.74 -9.27 -6.26
N VAL A 258 -8.92 -9.19 -7.30
CA VAL A 258 -7.91 -10.19 -7.60
C VAL A 258 -6.53 -9.55 -7.52
N ASN A 259 -5.64 -10.17 -6.75
CA ASN A 259 -4.24 -9.79 -6.68
C ASN A 259 -3.38 -11.05 -6.87
N VAL A 260 -2.44 -10.99 -7.80
CA VAL A 260 -1.48 -12.06 -8.10
C VAL A 260 -0.08 -11.49 -7.87
N PHE A 261 0.73 -12.22 -7.11
CA PHE A 261 2.10 -11.85 -6.76
C PHE A 261 3.08 -12.90 -7.33
N TYR A 262 4.17 -12.43 -7.90
CA TYR A 262 5.29 -13.25 -8.37
C TYR A 262 6.62 -12.67 -7.93
#